data_80b5f2466934804b161fff7388097c7f
#
_entry.id   80b5f2466934804b161fff7388097c7f
#
_cell.length_a   1.000
_cell.length_b   1.000
_cell.length_c   1.000
_cell.angle_alpha   90.00
_cell.angle_beta   90.00
_cell.angle_gamma   90.00
#
_symmetry.space_group_name_H-M   'P 1'
#
loop_
_entity.id
_entity.type
_entity.pdbx_description
1 polymer ?
#
loop_
_entity_poly.entity_id
_entity_poly.type
_entity_poly.pdbx_seq_one_letter_code
_entity_poly.pdbx_strand_id
1 'polypeptide(L)'
;MVTKFRLDTKQDGSQRDTIARTMQIASTYAGELSIEVLPLDKIELDPENARELTLTIDDARKGIDKADPLYEKKKRDWISLESLAKTIKNDQLINPIFVYRFGNMCRLIAGERRTLASVIAGKNEIIARIASERPVGTKLKVLQWVENNERSDLNLAERLSSLEALAEEYFRENKQDSNDDTITTKVLSDLTGMSLTQARRYTLVLKSSAEIKNAISAGKLENIKIAELICLAKTIEHQRELLMAALSGKTFETIQQLKDLLDNDGTIKIQPKRRIKQRKAYIVLGKAKPGVVKTIVDALVASKVLDGSLEELIKRHNNAWNNYEDADRIFKKVISHLNKACLKKA
;
A
#
# COMPACT_ATOMS: atom_id res chain seq x y z
N MET A 1 27.01 5.01 -18.82
CA MET A 1 27.19 5.08 -17.35
C MET A 1 25.81 5.00 -16.73
N VAL A 2 25.48 3.87 -16.10
CA VAL A 2 24.16 3.67 -15.46
C VAL A 2 24.27 4.18 -14.04
N THR A 3 23.64 5.32 -13.76
CA THR A 3 23.59 5.90 -12.41
C THR A 3 22.56 5.14 -11.58
N LYS A 4 23.03 4.37 -10.61
CA LYS A 4 22.16 3.71 -9.62
C LYS A 4 21.63 4.76 -8.64
N PHE A 5 20.36 5.11 -8.76
CA PHE A 5 19.66 5.89 -7.74
C PHE A 5 19.44 5.03 -6.48
N ARG A 6 19.99 5.45 -5.34
CA ARG A 6 19.64 4.96 -4.00
C ARG A 6 18.53 5.83 -3.44
N LEU A 7 17.34 5.29 -3.31
CA LEU A 7 16.25 5.89 -2.54
C LEU A 7 16.45 5.53 -1.06
N ASP A 8 16.94 6.49 -0.28
CA ASP A 8 16.94 6.42 1.18
C ASP A 8 15.61 6.99 1.71
N THR A 9 14.60 6.14 1.79
CA THR A 9 13.40 6.43 2.57
C THR A 9 13.08 5.23 3.44
N LYS A 10 12.93 5.48 4.74
CA LYS A 10 12.44 4.51 5.74
C LYS A 10 10.96 4.19 5.49
N GLN A 11 10.64 3.56 4.37
CA GLN A 11 9.33 2.97 4.14
C GLN A 11 9.33 1.52 4.62
N ASP A 12 8.22 1.13 5.24
CA ASP A 12 7.99 -0.22 5.73
C ASP A 12 8.19 -1.24 4.60
N GLY A 13 8.89 -2.34 4.84
CA GLY A 13 9.22 -3.35 3.82
C GLY A 13 8.01 -3.86 3.03
N SER A 14 6.85 -3.91 3.66
CA SER A 14 5.56 -4.27 3.05
C SER A 14 5.13 -3.33 1.90
N GLN A 15 5.39 -2.02 2.02
CA GLN A 15 5.05 -1.05 0.96
C GLN A 15 6.02 -1.15 -0.22
N ARG A 16 7.32 -1.37 0.04
CA ARG A 16 8.33 -1.55 -1.01
C ARG A 16 8.04 -2.78 -1.87
N ASP A 17 7.68 -3.89 -1.25
CA ASP A 17 7.32 -5.12 -1.95
C ASP A 17 6.06 -4.94 -2.81
N THR A 18 5.07 -4.18 -2.34
CA THR A 18 3.87 -3.87 -3.10
C THR A 18 4.18 -3.00 -4.31
N ILE A 19 4.96 -1.93 -4.15
CA ILE A 19 5.38 -1.03 -5.25
C ILE A 19 6.20 -1.82 -6.28
N ALA A 20 7.15 -2.64 -5.86
CA ALA A 20 7.95 -3.44 -6.77
C ALA A 20 7.10 -4.42 -7.61
N ARG A 21 6.12 -5.10 -6.99
CA ARG A 21 5.18 -5.99 -7.70
C ARG A 21 4.29 -5.22 -8.66
N THR A 22 3.76 -4.08 -8.24
CA THR A 22 2.93 -3.22 -9.08
C THR A 22 3.71 -2.73 -10.31
N MET A 23 4.98 -2.35 -10.13
CA MET A 23 5.86 -1.98 -11.25
C MET A 23 6.17 -3.15 -12.18
N GLN A 24 6.36 -4.35 -11.65
CA GLN A 24 6.58 -5.56 -12.45
C GLN A 24 5.35 -5.88 -13.30
N ILE A 25 4.16 -5.72 -12.74
CA ILE A 25 2.90 -5.91 -13.46
C ILE A 25 2.72 -4.87 -14.56
N ALA A 26 2.96 -3.58 -14.26
CA ALA A 26 2.94 -2.54 -15.28
C ALA A 26 3.86 -2.88 -16.46
N SER A 27 5.06 -3.36 -16.18
CA SER A 27 6.01 -3.83 -17.20
C SER A 27 5.47 -5.01 -18.01
N THR A 28 4.80 -5.96 -17.38
CA THR A 28 4.22 -7.13 -18.05
C THR A 28 3.08 -6.74 -19.00
N TYR A 29 2.23 -5.79 -18.62
CA TYR A 29 1.06 -5.39 -19.39
C TYR A 29 1.34 -4.29 -20.42
N ALA A 30 2.33 -3.44 -20.20
CA ALA A 30 2.68 -2.36 -21.12
C ALA A 30 3.72 -2.75 -22.17
N GLY A 31 4.27 -3.98 -22.13
CA GLY A 31 5.44 -4.35 -22.90
C GLY A 31 6.71 -3.69 -22.33
N GLU A 32 7.76 -3.56 -23.16
CA GLU A 32 8.95 -2.83 -22.74
C GLU A 32 8.61 -1.36 -22.49
N LEU A 33 8.55 -0.99 -21.20
CA LEU A 33 8.42 0.41 -20.78
C LEU A 33 9.80 1.06 -20.75
N SER A 34 10.04 2.04 -21.63
CA SER A 34 11.19 2.92 -21.49
C SER A 34 10.87 4.07 -20.53
N ILE A 35 11.87 4.50 -19.75
CA ILE A 35 11.77 5.72 -18.94
C ILE A 35 12.61 6.77 -19.63
N GLU A 36 11.94 7.85 -20.05
CA GLU A 36 12.58 8.95 -20.78
C GLU A 36 12.15 10.30 -20.16
N VAL A 37 12.97 11.31 -20.37
CA VAL A 37 12.59 12.71 -20.12
C VAL A 37 12.00 13.25 -21.40
N LEU A 38 10.74 13.65 -21.36
CA LEU A 38 10.01 14.16 -22.52
C LEU A 38 9.77 15.67 -22.41
N PRO A 39 9.92 16.42 -23.51
CA PRO A 39 9.43 17.79 -23.57
C PRO A 39 7.91 17.85 -23.38
N LEU A 40 7.43 18.76 -22.54
CA LEU A 40 6.01 18.92 -22.24
C LEU A 40 5.18 19.39 -23.47
N ASP A 41 5.82 19.98 -24.46
CA ASP A 41 5.20 20.35 -25.74
C ASP A 41 4.91 19.14 -26.65
N LYS A 42 5.54 18.00 -26.37
CA LYS A 42 5.30 16.73 -27.07
C LYS A 42 4.24 15.87 -26.42
N ILE A 43 3.58 16.34 -25.36
CA ILE A 43 2.57 15.58 -24.63
C ILE A 43 1.18 16.12 -24.94
N GLU A 44 0.29 15.20 -25.32
CA GLU A 44 -1.14 15.45 -25.52
C GLU A 44 -1.97 14.65 -24.52
N LEU A 45 -3.11 15.20 -24.09
CA LEU A 45 -4.13 14.45 -23.36
C LEU A 45 -4.86 13.53 -24.36
N ASP A 46 -5.01 12.23 -24.02
CA ASP A 46 -5.76 11.32 -24.87
C ASP A 46 -7.27 11.68 -24.83
N PRO A 47 -7.91 12.01 -25.97
CA PRO A 47 -9.33 12.35 -26.02
C PRO A 47 -10.26 11.22 -25.55
N GLU A 48 -9.81 9.96 -25.64
CA GLU A 48 -10.59 8.79 -25.25
C GLU A 48 -10.42 8.40 -23.78
N ASN A 49 -9.48 9.02 -23.06
CA ASN A 49 -9.37 8.84 -21.61
C ASN A 49 -10.41 9.69 -20.89
N ALA A 50 -11.07 9.06 -19.90
CA ALA A 50 -11.93 9.82 -18.97
C ALA A 50 -11.07 10.87 -18.26
N ARG A 51 -11.41 12.15 -18.43
CA ARG A 51 -10.69 13.26 -17.83
C ARG A 51 -11.15 13.49 -16.41
N GLU A 52 -10.21 13.58 -15.48
CA GLU A 52 -10.48 14.01 -14.11
C GLU A 52 -10.72 15.52 -14.02
N LEU A 53 -10.03 16.28 -14.86
CA LEU A 53 -10.04 17.74 -14.84
C LEU A 53 -10.60 18.32 -16.13
N THR A 54 -11.21 19.51 -16.03
CA THR A 54 -11.67 20.27 -17.21
C THR A 54 -10.59 21.17 -17.78
N LEU A 55 -9.50 21.36 -17.05
CA LEU A 55 -8.35 22.17 -17.46
C LEU A 55 -7.59 21.49 -18.61
N THR A 56 -7.24 22.24 -19.62
CA THR A 56 -6.41 21.76 -20.74
C THR A 56 -4.94 22.14 -20.55
N ILE A 57 -4.05 21.54 -21.33
CA ILE A 57 -2.62 21.91 -21.33
C ILE A 57 -2.44 23.37 -21.81
N ASP A 58 -3.28 23.83 -22.74
CA ASP A 58 -3.25 25.22 -23.19
C ASP A 58 -3.69 26.21 -22.11
N ASP A 59 -4.76 25.88 -21.37
CA ASP A 59 -5.16 26.67 -20.21
C ASP A 59 -4.04 26.76 -19.18
N ALA A 60 -3.35 25.63 -18.92
CA ALA A 60 -2.24 25.59 -17.98
C ALA A 60 -1.03 26.42 -18.42
N ARG A 61 -0.81 26.59 -19.74
CA ARG A 61 0.28 27.40 -20.31
C ARG A 61 -0.04 28.88 -20.40
N LYS A 62 -1.23 29.25 -20.87
CA LYS A 62 -1.62 30.61 -21.24
C LYS A 62 -2.47 31.30 -20.17
N GLY A 63 -2.98 30.53 -19.22
CA GLY A 63 -4.02 30.96 -18.28
C GLY A 63 -5.42 30.68 -18.84
N ILE A 64 -6.41 30.70 -17.95
CA ILE A 64 -7.80 30.41 -18.29
C ILE A 64 -8.44 31.67 -18.87
N ASP A 65 -9.09 31.55 -20.03
CA ASP A 65 -9.86 32.63 -20.61
C ASP A 65 -11.10 32.92 -19.73
N LYS A 66 -11.29 34.19 -19.35
CA LYS A 66 -12.44 34.63 -18.56
C LYS A 66 -13.79 34.47 -19.28
N ALA A 67 -13.77 34.46 -20.63
CA ALA A 67 -14.93 34.22 -21.46
C ALA A 67 -15.31 32.75 -21.63
N ASP A 68 -14.48 31.81 -21.13
CA ASP A 68 -14.75 30.38 -21.22
C ASP A 68 -16.00 29.99 -20.40
N PRO A 69 -16.98 29.31 -21.00
CA PRO A 69 -18.19 28.86 -20.28
C PRO A 69 -17.88 27.98 -19.04
N LEU A 70 -16.73 27.33 -19.01
CA LEU A 70 -16.27 26.47 -17.91
C LEU A 70 -15.27 27.18 -16.97
N TYR A 71 -15.13 28.51 -17.08
CA TYR A 71 -14.14 29.27 -16.32
C TYR A 71 -14.10 28.95 -14.83
N GLU A 72 -15.24 28.95 -14.16
CA GLU A 72 -15.33 28.69 -12.70
C GLU A 72 -14.92 27.24 -12.36
N LYS A 73 -15.19 26.27 -13.24
CA LYS A 73 -14.78 24.89 -13.04
C LYS A 73 -13.28 24.73 -13.27
N LYS A 74 -12.76 25.27 -14.37
CA LYS A 74 -11.33 25.31 -14.68
C LYS A 74 -10.52 26.02 -13.60
N LYS A 75 -11.05 27.11 -13.04
CA LYS A 75 -10.42 27.84 -11.94
C LYS A 75 -10.31 26.99 -10.66
N ARG A 76 -11.33 26.22 -10.33
CA ARG A 76 -11.27 25.28 -9.21
C ARG A 76 -10.23 24.19 -9.44
N ASP A 77 -10.19 23.64 -10.65
CA ASP A 77 -9.18 22.66 -11.06
C ASP A 77 -7.76 23.25 -10.92
N TRP A 78 -7.56 24.49 -11.38
CA TRP A 78 -6.29 25.21 -11.26
C TRP A 78 -5.85 25.34 -9.80
N ILE A 79 -6.72 25.83 -8.93
CA ILE A 79 -6.44 25.98 -7.49
C ILE A 79 -6.05 24.63 -6.87
N SER A 80 -6.74 23.54 -7.26
CA SER A 80 -6.41 22.19 -6.79
C SER A 80 -5.02 21.71 -7.19
N LEU A 81 -4.43 22.27 -8.25
CA LEU A 81 -3.11 21.91 -8.77
C LEU A 81 -1.99 22.82 -8.24
N GLU A 82 -2.30 24.00 -7.66
CA GLU A 82 -1.28 24.95 -7.23
C GLU A 82 -0.32 24.38 -6.19
N SER A 83 -0.82 23.61 -5.24
CA SER A 83 0.02 22.98 -4.21
C SER A 83 1.00 21.98 -4.85
N LEU A 84 0.51 21.15 -5.77
CA LEU A 84 1.34 20.20 -6.50
C LEU A 84 2.34 20.91 -7.40
N ALA A 85 1.94 21.98 -8.08
CA ALA A 85 2.83 22.80 -8.91
C ALA A 85 3.96 23.44 -8.09
N LYS A 86 3.66 23.94 -6.89
CA LYS A 86 4.69 24.46 -5.96
C LYS A 86 5.68 23.38 -5.56
N THR A 87 5.20 22.18 -5.24
CA THR A 87 6.07 21.03 -4.92
C THR A 87 6.95 20.67 -6.11
N ILE A 88 6.39 20.53 -7.31
CA ILE A 88 7.13 20.21 -8.54
C ILE A 88 8.16 21.29 -8.90
N LYS A 89 7.86 22.55 -8.60
CA LYS A 89 8.79 23.66 -8.84
C LYS A 89 10.05 23.57 -7.99
N ASN A 90 9.89 23.21 -6.72
CA ASN A 90 10.95 23.15 -5.73
C ASN A 90 11.69 21.80 -5.75
N ASP A 91 10.93 20.71 -5.95
CA ASP A 91 11.43 19.35 -5.93
C ASP A 91 11.30 18.72 -7.32
N GLN A 92 12.08 17.66 -7.58
CA GLN A 92 11.91 16.89 -8.81
C GLN A 92 10.66 16.01 -8.70
N LEU A 93 9.97 15.82 -9.81
CA LEU A 93 8.85 14.90 -9.91
C LEU A 93 9.33 13.48 -9.59
N ILE A 94 8.81 12.88 -8.52
CA ILE A 94 9.27 11.58 -8.04
C ILE A 94 8.69 10.44 -8.90
N ASN A 95 7.41 10.57 -9.29
CA ASN A 95 6.71 9.53 -10.03
C ASN A 95 6.53 9.92 -11.50
N PRO A 96 7.06 9.13 -12.46
CA PRO A 96 6.88 9.38 -13.89
C PRO A 96 5.41 9.32 -14.30
N ILE A 97 5.02 10.08 -15.33
CA ILE A 97 3.73 9.94 -16.01
C ILE A 97 3.75 8.73 -16.94
N PHE A 98 2.57 8.22 -17.33
CA PHE A 98 2.45 7.14 -18.33
C PHE A 98 1.95 7.71 -19.65
N VAL A 99 2.68 7.43 -20.74
CA VAL A 99 2.33 7.86 -22.09
C VAL A 99 2.53 6.73 -23.09
N TYR A 100 1.95 6.86 -24.27
CA TYR A 100 2.28 6.03 -25.43
C TYR A 100 2.66 6.89 -26.63
N ARG A 101 3.45 6.34 -27.54
CA ARG A 101 3.87 7.07 -28.75
C ARG A 101 2.71 7.18 -29.73
N PHE A 102 2.48 8.37 -30.26
CA PHE A 102 1.48 8.67 -31.27
C PHE A 102 2.06 9.61 -32.31
N GLY A 103 2.58 9.06 -33.39
CA GLY A 103 3.33 9.83 -34.39
C GLY A 103 4.56 10.49 -33.75
N ASN A 104 4.66 11.82 -33.91
CA ASN A 104 5.72 12.64 -33.32
C ASN A 104 5.39 13.16 -31.89
N MET A 105 4.23 12.79 -31.35
CA MET A 105 3.75 13.19 -30.05
C MET A 105 3.69 11.98 -29.12
N CYS A 106 3.43 12.23 -27.83
CA CYS A 106 3.12 11.23 -26.84
C CYS A 106 1.75 11.53 -26.24
N ARG A 107 0.85 10.55 -26.20
CA ARG A 107 -0.45 10.70 -25.57
C ARG A 107 -0.46 10.14 -24.17
N LEU A 108 -1.14 10.85 -23.28
CA LEU A 108 -1.18 10.55 -21.86
C LEU A 108 -2.13 9.38 -21.59
N ILE A 109 -1.61 8.33 -20.93
CA ILE A 109 -2.38 7.22 -20.39
C ILE A 109 -2.84 7.56 -18.98
N ALA A 110 -1.90 8.04 -18.13
CA ALA A 110 -2.15 8.38 -16.74
C ALA A 110 -1.17 9.45 -16.24
N GLY A 111 -1.59 10.25 -15.23
CA GLY A 111 -0.79 11.34 -14.67
C GLY A 111 -1.23 12.73 -15.11
N GLU A 112 -2.50 12.94 -15.46
CA GLU A 112 -3.05 14.23 -15.92
C GLU A 112 -2.74 15.37 -14.94
N ARG A 113 -2.97 15.18 -13.64
CA ARG A 113 -2.68 16.18 -12.61
C ARG A 113 -1.20 16.57 -12.57
N ARG A 114 -0.30 15.58 -12.70
CA ARG A 114 1.18 15.83 -12.72
C ARG A 114 1.61 16.58 -13.97
N THR A 115 1.04 16.21 -15.10
CA THR A 115 1.33 16.90 -16.38
C THR A 115 0.92 18.37 -16.30
N LEU A 116 -0.33 18.65 -15.94
CA LEU A 116 -0.85 20.02 -15.84
C LEU A 116 -0.11 20.83 -14.76
N ALA A 117 0.15 20.25 -13.58
CA ALA A 117 0.90 20.91 -12.52
C ALA A 117 2.37 21.21 -12.94
N SER A 118 3.00 20.35 -13.74
CA SER A 118 4.34 20.62 -14.30
C SER A 118 4.34 21.80 -15.27
N VAL A 119 3.31 21.91 -16.12
CA VAL A 119 3.12 23.06 -17.01
C VAL A 119 2.89 24.34 -16.19
N ILE A 120 2.03 24.33 -15.18
CA ILE A 120 1.77 25.47 -14.28
C ILE A 120 3.04 25.86 -13.52
N ALA A 121 3.88 24.88 -13.14
CA ALA A 121 5.16 25.12 -12.47
C ALA A 121 6.24 25.73 -13.41
N GLY A 122 5.95 25.86 -14.71
CA GLY A 122 6.88 26.38 -15.71
C GLY A 122 8.01 25.40 -16.06
N LYS A 123 7.82 24.10 -15.88
CA LYS A 123 8.78 23.09 -16.36
C LYS A 123 8.67 22.93 -17.87
N ASN A 124 9.78 22.63 -18.53
CA ASN A 124 9.83 22.36 -19.96
C ASN A 124 9.77 20.86 -20.27
N GLU A 125 10.12 20.03 -19.30
CA GLU A 125 10.29 18.59 -19.44
C GLU A 125 9.66 17.85 -18.27
N ILE A 126 9.29 16.59 -18.52
CA ILE A 126 8.73 15.70 -17.51
C ILE A 126 9.25 14.27 -17.72
N ILE A 127 9.46 13.53 -16.62
CA ILE A 127 9.84 12.12 -16.67
C ILE A 127 8.60 11.31 -17.01
N ALA A 128 8.70 10.44 -18.03
CA ALA A 128 7.62 9.61 -18.50
C ALA A 128 8.03 8.14 -18.64
N ARG A 129 7.09 7.24 -18.39
CA ARG A 129 7.12 5.84 -18.81
C ARG A 129 6.38 5.73 -20.11
N ILE A 130 7.06 5.26 -21.14
CA ILE A 130 6.54 5.23 -22.50
C ILE A 130 6.19 3.81 -22.87
N ALA A 131 4.91 3.55 -23.17
CA ALA A 131 4.46 2.31 -23.78
C ALA A 131 4.74 2.34 -25.28
N SER A 132 5.16 1.22 -25.85
CA SER A 132 5.43 1.09 -27.29
C SER A 132 4.18 1.31 -28.14
N GLU A 133 3.02 0.87 -27.62
CA GLU A 133 1.71 0.93 -28.27
C GLU A 133 0.66 1.49 -27.33
N ARG A 134 -0.48 1.93 -27.90
CA ARG A 134 -1.63 2.34 -27.11
C ARG A 134 -2.19 1.15 -26.34
N PRO A 135 -2.14 1.14 -24.99
CA PRO A 135 -2.80 0.10 -24.22
C PRO A 135 -4.32 0.28 -24.32
N VAL A 136 -5.02 -0.82 -24.48
CA VAL A 136 -6.48 -0.87 -24.54
C VAL A 136 -7.01 -1.93 -23.56
N GLY A 137 -8.28 -1.85 -23.25
CA GLY A 137 -8.95 -2.89 -22.46
C GLY A 137 -8.36 -3.04 -21.06
N THR A 138 -8.24 -4.29 -20.61
CA THR A 138 -7.68 -4.65 -19.30
C THR A 138 -6.28 -4.08 -19.09
N LYS A 139 -5.44 -4.04 -20.13
CA LYS A 139 -4.08 -3.45 -20.05
C LYS A 139 -4.13 -1.98 -19.64
N LEU A 140 -5.01 -1.20 -20.27
CA LEU A 140 -5.20 0.21 -19.94
C LEU A 140 -5.65 0.38 -18.48
N LYS A 141 -6.63 -0.42 -18.04
CA LYS A 141 -7.13 -0.35 -16.66
C LYS A 141 -6.09 -0.74 -15.62
N VAL A 142 -5.25 -1.73 -15.93
CA VAL A 142 -4.11 -2.09 -15.05
C VAL A 142 -3.12 -0.93 -14.92
N LEU A 143 -2.76 -0.25 -16.01
CA LEU A 143 -1.84 0.88 -15.96
C LEU A 143 -2.42 2.08 -15.20
N GLN A 144 -3.72 2.35 -15.37
CA GLN A 144 -4.43 3.37 -14.59
C GLN A 144 -4.48 3.00 -13.09
N TRP A 145 -4.71 1.72 -12.78
CA TRP A 145 -4.66 1.23 -11.40
C TRP A 145 -3.27 1.43 -10.78
N VAL A 146 -2.21 1.06 -11.51
CA VAL A 146 -0.81 1.21 -11.05
C VAL A 146 -0.52 2.66 -10.71
N GLU A 147 -0.86 3.59 -11.59
CA GLU A 147 -0.66 5.03 -11.38
C GLU A 147 -1.43 5.53 -10.17
N ASN A 148 -2.71 5.19 -10.09
CA ASN A 148 -3.57 5.58 -8.98
C ASN A 148 -3.07 5.00 -7.63
N ASN A 149 -2.60 3.76 -7.62
CA ASN A 149 -2.12 3.12 -6.39
C ASN A 149 -0.77 3.69 -5.91
N GLU A 150 -0.01 4.38 -6.76
CA GLU A 150 1.18 5.14 -6.38
C GLU A 150 0.83 6.46 -5.63
N ARG A 151 -0.44 6.90 -5.68
CA ARG A 151 -0.92 8.08 -4.93
C ARG A 151 -1.12 7.73 -3.46
N SER A 152 -0.55 8.53 -2.57
CA SER A 152 -0.66 8.35 -1.12
C SER A 152 -2.02 8.77 -0.55
N ASP A 153 -2.77 9.59 -1.29
CA ASP A 153 -4.02 10.24 -0.88
C ASP A 153 -5.30 9.56 -1.41
N LEU A 154 -5.15 8.41 -2.10
CA LEU A 154 -6.29 7.69 -2.68
C LEU A 154 -7.21 7.12 -1.59
N ASN A 155 -8.45 7.57 -1.55
CA ASN A 155 -9.46 7.08 -0.61
C ASN A 155 -10.03 5.71 -1.01
N LEU A 156 -10.82 5.08 -0.12
CA LEU A 156 -11.38 3.76 -0.37
C LEU A 156 -12.38 3.75 -1.52
N ALA A 157 -13.20 4.81 -1.67
CA ALA A 157 -14.19 4.91 -2.74
C ALA A 157 -13.51 4.95 -4.11
N GLU A 158 -12.47 5.76 -4.27
CA GLU A 158 -11.71 5.86 -5.52
C GLU A 158 -11.01 4.54 -5.87
N ARG A 159 -10.43 3.85 -4.86
CA ARG A 159 -9.85 2.51 -5.06
C ARG A 159 -10.88 1.51 -5.52
N LEU A 160 -12.04 1.48 -4.88
CA LEU A 160 -13.11 0.54 -5.23
C LEU A 160 -13.62 0.80 -6.64
N SER A 161 -13.87 2.06 -7.01
CA SER A 161 -14.28 2.44 -8.36
C SER A 161 -13.26 2.03 -9.44
N SER A 162 -11.97 2.24 -9.16
CA SER A 162 -10.90 1.81 -10.08
C SER A 162 -10.86 0.29 -10.25
N LEU A 163 -11.11 -0.48 -9.19
CA LEU A 163 -11.16 -1.93 -9.23
C LEU A 163 -12.44 -2.46 -9.90
N GLU A 164 -13.58 -1.78 -9.72
CA GLU A 164 -14.81 -2.09 -10.44
C GLU A 164 -14.61 -1.92 -11.95
N ALA A 165 -14.08 -0.79 -12.38
CA ALA A 165 -13.80 -0.54 -13.79
C ALA A 165 -12.78 -1.55 -14.39
N LEU A 166 -11.79 -1.97 -13.60
CA LEU A 166 -10.85 -3.01 -14.01
C LEU A 166 -11.54 -4.38 -14.14
N ALA A 167 -12.39 -4.74 -13.19
CA ALA A 167 -13.10 -6.01 -13.19
C ALA A 167 -14.10 -6.09 -14.37
N GLU A 168 -14.86 -5.02 -14.61
CA GLU A 168 -15.81 -4.93 -15.74
C GLU A 168 -15.09 -5.10 -17.08
N GLU A 169 -13.94 -4.43 -17.24
CA GLU A 169 -13.15 -4.52 -18.46
C GLU A 169 -12.59 -5.93 -18.67
N TYR A 170 -12.06 -6.54 -17.61
CA TYR A 170 -11.56 -7.91 -17.64
C TYR A 170 -12.63 -8.89 -18.07
N PHE A 171 -13.88 -8.77 -17.54
CA PHE A 171 -14.99 -9.63 -17.96
C PHE A 171 -15.42 -9.38 -19.39
N ARG A 172 -15.41 -8.13 -19.84
CA ARG A 172 -15.75 -7.79 -21.23
C ARG A 172 -14.84 -8.51 -22.21
N GLU A 173 -13.54 -8.61 -21.90
CA GLU A 173 -12.56 -9.29 -22.74
C GLU A 173 -12.60 -10.82 -22.62
N ASN A 174 -12.96 -11.35 -21.45
CA ASN A 174 -12.88 -12.79 -21.13
C ASN A 174 -14.26 -13.46 -21.02
N LYS A 175 -15.32 -12.89 -21.61
CA LYS A 175 -16.71 -13.38 -21.54
C LYS A 175 -16.94 -14.84 -21.97
N GLN A 176 -15.96 -15.50 -22.58
CA GLN A 176 -16.12 -16.86 -23.11
C GLN A 176 -15.85 -17.97 -22.08
N ASP A 177 -15.23 -17.68 -20.93
CA ASP A 177 -14.67 -18.70 -20.05
C ASP A 177 -15.34 -18.89 -18.67
N SER A 178 -16.33 -18.07 -18.27
CA SER A 178 -16.90 -18.22 -16.93
C SER A 178 -18.39 -17.88 -16.85
N ASN A 179 -19.16 -18.79 -16.25
CA ASN A 179 -20.57 -18.56 -15.83
C ASN A 179 -20.68 -17.65 -14.59
N ASP A 180 -19.58 -17.10 -14.08
CA ASP A 180 -19.54 -16.28 -12.87
C ASP A 180 -19.06 -14.87 -13.25
N ASP A 181 -19.97 -13.89 -13.20
CA ASP A 181 -19.72 -12.47 -13.49
C ASP A 181 -18.86 -11.77 -12.42
N THR A 182 -18.10 -12.54 -11.59
CA THR A 182 -17.35 -11.96 -10.49
C THR A 182 -15.87 -12.30 -10.54
N ILE A 183 -15.03 -11.25 -10.45
CA ILE A 183 -13.59 -11.40 -10.42
C ILE A 183 -13.12 -12.25 -9.22
N THR A 184 -12.24 -13.21 -9.48
CA THR A 184 -11.68 -14.05 -8.43
C THR A 184 -10.55 -13.33 -7.69
N THR A 185 -10.33 -13.70 -6.43
CA THR A 185 -9.23 -13.15 -5.63
C THR A 185 -7.86 -13.31 -6.31
N LYS A 186 -7.64 -14.46 -6.97
CA LYS A 186 -6.38 -14.73 -7.67
C LYS A 186 -6.20 -13.79 -8.85
N VAL A 187 -7.21 -13.70 -9.73
CA VAL A 187 -7.18 -12.81 -10.90
C VAL A 187 -6.96 -11.36 -10.47
N LEU A 188 -7.69 -10.89 -9.44
CA LEU A 188 -7.52 -9.53 -8.92
C LEU A 188 -6.10 -9.31 -8.38
N SER A 189 -5.53 -10.29 -7.66
CA SER A 189 -4.14 -10.24 -7.19
C SER A 189 -3.14 -10.16 -8.34
N ASP A 190 -3.34 -10.98 -9.38
CA ASP A 190 -2.45 -11.05 -10.54
C ASP A 190 -2.50 -9.77 -11.38
N LEU A 191 -3.69 -9.16 -11.55
CA LEU A 191 -3.87 -7.91 -12.30
C LEU A 191 -3.35 -6.67 -11.56
N THR A 192 -3.45 -6.64 -10.25
CA THR A 192 -3.21 -5.43 -9.44
C THR A 192 -1.90 -5.43 -8.67
N GLY A 193 -1.23 -6.58 -8.54
CA GLY A 193 -0.05 -6.72 -7.69
C GLY A 193 -0.32 -6.74 -6.19
N MET A 194 -1.57 -6.67 -5.78
CA MET A 194 -1.94 -6.79 -4.38
C MET A 194 -1.62 -8.18 -3.83
N SER A 195 -1.32 -8.26 -2.53
CA SER A 195 -1.27 -9.55 -1.85
C SER A 195 -2.63 -10.26 -1.92
N LEU A 196 -2.65 -11.60 -1.91
CA LEU A 196 -3.89 -12.37 -1.90
C LEU A 196 -4.84 -11.96 -0.76
N THR A 197 -4.27 -11.58 0.40
CA THR A 197 -5.07 -11.08 1.54
C THR A 197 -5.77 -9.76 1.23
N GLN A 198 -5.08 -8.82 0.58
CA GLN A 198 -5.68 -7.55 0.15
C GLN A 198 -6.69 -7.77 -0.97
N ALA A 199 -6.33 -8.54 -1.99
CA ALA A 199 -7.22 -8.88 -3.10
C ALA A 199 -8.51 -9.52 -2.59
N ARG A 200 -8.45 -10.44 -1.62
CA ARG A 200 -9.63 -11.05 -0.99
C ARG A 200 -10.55 -10.00 -0.36
N ARG A 201 -10.01 -9.04 0.36
CA ARG A 201 -10.83 -7.98 0.97
C ARG A 201 -11.59 -7.19 -0.08
N TYR A 202 -10.90 -6.75 -1.11
CA TYR A 202 -11.54 -6.02 -2.21
C TYR A 202 -12.53 -6.89 -2.97
N THR A 203 -12.22 -8.15 -3.26
CA THR A 203 -13.16 -9.08 -3.92
C THR A 203 -14.44 -9.26 -3.11
N LEU A 204 -14.37 -9.35 -1.79
CA LEU A 204 -15.54 -9.43 -0.93
C LEU A 204 -16.39 -8.16 -1.00
N VAL A 205 -15.76 -6.98 -0.97
CA VAL A 205 -16.47 -5.70 -1.05
C VAL A 205 -17.05 -5.47 -2.45
N LEU A 206 -16.34 -5.85 -3.51
CA LEU A 206 -16.85 -5.80 -4.90
C LEU A 206 -18.13 -6.63 -5.08
N LYS A 207 -18.25 -7.76 -4.36
CA LYS A 207 -19.43 -8.65 -4.35
C LYS A 207 -20.51 -8.22 -3.36
N SER A 208 -20.29 -7.19 -2.56
CA SER A 208 -21.19 -6.79 -1.51
C SER A 208 -22.46 -6.10 -2.04
N SER A 209 -23.43 -5.92 -1.16
CA SER A 209 -24.69 -5.24 -1.47
C SER A 209 -24.46 -3.78 -1.86
N ALA A 210 -25.41 -3.23 -2.63
CA ALA A 210 -25.41 -1.81 -3.01
C ALA A 210 -25.37 -0.88 -1.79
N GLU A 211 -25.96 -1.26 -0.67
CA GLU A 211 -25.95 -0.46 0.57
C GLU A 211 -24.52 -0.23 1.08
N ILE A 212 -23.68 -1.27 1.10
CA ILE A 212 -22.27 -1.18 1.53
C ILE A 212 -21.48 -0.34 0.52
N LYS A 213 -21.63 -0.59 -0.77
CA LYS A 213 -20.95 0.17 -1.84
C LYS A 213 -21.31 1.66 -1.81
N ASN A 214 -22.61 1.98 -1.62
CA ASN A 214 -23.06 3.35 -1.51
C ASN A 214 -22.50 4.06 -0.27
N ALA A 215 -22.36 3.34 0.86
CA ALA A 215 -21.74 3.91 2.05
C ALA A 215 -20.25 4.23 1.82
N ILE A 216 -19.54 3.39 1.08
CA ILE A 216 -18.14 3.64 0.68
C ILE A 216 -18.05 4.82 -0.29
N SER A 217 -18.87 4.83 -1.35
CA SER A 217 -18.87 5.90 -2.36
C SER A 217 -19.23 7.26 -1.77
N ALA A 218 -20.09 7.29 -0.74
CA ALA A 218 -20.43 8.50 0.00
C ALA A 218 -19.35 8.95 1.00
N GLY A 219 -18.21 8.23 1.10
CA GLY A 219 -17.14 8.52 2.06
C GLY A 219 -17.51 8.28 3.53
N LYS A 220 -18.61 7.55 3.79
CA LYS A 220 -19.09 7.26 5.15
C LYS A 220 -18.43 6.01 5.73
N LEU A 221 -17.93 5.13 4.88
CA LEU A 221 -17.21 3.90 5.25
C LEU A 221 -15.85 3.89 4.55
N GLU A 222 -14.81 4.34 5.24
CA GLU A 222 -13.45 4.53 4.67
C GLU A 222 -12.48 3.38 4.99
N ASN A 223 -12.85 2.50 5.92
CA ASN A 223 -11.95 1.44 6.38
C ASN A 223 -12.30 0.10 5.72
N ILE A 224 -11.42 -0.37 4.83
CA ILE A 224 -11.59 -1.64 4.11
C ILE A 224 -11.69 -2.86 5.05
N LYS A 225 -11.06 -2.84 6.25
CA LYS A 225 -11.16 -3.93 7.20
C LYS A 225 -12.55 -3.99 7.85
N ILE A 226 -13.15 -2.83 8.09
CA ILE A 226 -14.54 -2.75 8.58
C ILE A 226 -15.50 -3.21 7.48
N ALA A 227 -15.29 -2.77 6.24
CA ALA A 227 -16.09 -3.23 5.11
C ALA A 227 -15.99 -4.75 4.92
N GLU A 228 -14.78 -5.33 4.96
CA GLU A 228 -14.58 -6.80 4.94
C GLU A 228 -15.36 -7.49 6.07
N LEU A 229 -15.28 -6.95 7.28
CA LEU A 229 -15.94 -7.52 8.46
C LEU A 229 -17.46 -7.56 8.30
N ILE A 230 -18.05 -6.50 7.77
CA ILE A 230 -19.48 -6.42 7.45
C ILE A 230 -19.85 -7.46 6.38
N CYS A 231 -19.08 -7.55 5.30
CA CYS A 231 -19.32 -8.52 4.22
C CYS A 231 -19.24 -9.99 4.69
N LEU A 232 -18.49 -10.27 5.76
CA LEU A 232 -18.35 -11.62 6.34
C LEU A 232 -19.47 -12.00 7.30
N ALA A 233 -20.45 -11.15 7.56
CA ALA A 233 -21.59 -11.49 8.39
C ALA A 233 -22.49 -12.53 7.70
N LYS A 234 -23.12 -13.40 8.51
CA LYS A 234 -23.85 -14.57 8.01
C LYS A 234 -25.13 -14.23 7.25
N THR A 235 -25.83 -13.16 7.66
CA THR A 235 -27.10 -12.76 7.07
C THR A 235 -27.08 -11.30 6.61
N ILE A 236 -28.00 -10.93 5.72
CA ILE A 236 -28.14 -9.55 5.24
C ILE A 236 -28.55 -8.62 6.39
N GLU A 237 -29.39 -9.11 7.32
CA GLU A 237 -29.81 -8.35 8.50
C GLU A 237 -28.60 -8.02 9.38
N HIS A 238 -27.73 -9.01 9.66
CA HIS A 238 -26.49 -8.80 10.40
C HIS A 238 -25.56 -7.81 9.69
N GLN A 239 -25.46 -7.88 8.34
CA GLN A 239 -24.68 -6.91 7.56
C GLN A 239 -25.20 -5.49 7.76
N ARG A 240 -26.52 -5.28 7.75
CA ARG A 240 -27.15 -3.97 7.97
C ARG A 240 -26.90 -3.44 9.38
N GLU A 241 -27.04 -4.27 10.41
CA GLU A 241 -26.75 -3.85 11.78
C GLU A 241 -25.29 -3.45 11.96
N LEU A 242 -24.35 -4.23 11.42
CA LEU A 242 -22.94 -3.91 11.45
C LEU A 242 -22.61 -2.64 10.66
N LEU A 243 -23.28 -2.44 9.51
CA LEU A 243 -23.12 -1.20 8.72
C LEU A 243 -23.62 0.01 9.53
N MET A 244 -24.79 -0.06 10.15
CA MET A 244 -25.30 1.02 11.02
C MET A 244 -24.37 1.32 12.18
N ALA A 245 -23.79 0.27 12.79
CA ALA A 245 -22.80 0.42 13.85
C ALA A 245 -21.53 1.14 13.34
N ALA A 246 -21.06 0.81 12.16
CA ALA A 246 -19.91 1.47 11.52
C ALA A 246 -20.21 2.93 11.19
N LEU A 247 -21.38 3.23 10.62
CA LEU A 247 -21.81 4.59 10.28
C LEU A 247 -22.03 5.46 11.53
N SER A 248 -22.30 4.86 12.70
CA SER A 248 -22.37 5.58 13.98
C SER A 248 -20.99 5.82 14.62
N GLY A 249 -19.90 5.52 13.92
CA GLY A 249 -18.53 5.78 14.38
C GLY A 249 -17.98 4.78 15.37
N LYS A 250 -18.57 3.57 15.47
CA LYS A 250 -18.01 2.51 16.35
C LYS A 250 -16.68 2.00 15.85
N THR A 251 -15.79 1.63 16.78
CA THR A 251 -14.46 1.11 16.46
C THR A 251 -14.51 -0.28 15.81
N PHE A 252 -13.43 -0.67 15.13
CA PHE A 252 -13.30 -2.00 14.54
C PHE A 252 -13.55 -3.12 15.58
N GLU A 253 -12.98 -3.00 16.78
CA GLU A 253 -13.13 -3.99 17.86
C GLU A 253 -14.58 -4.13 18.31
N THR A 254 -15.31 -3.02 18.42
CA THR A 254 -16.73 -3.02 18.79
C THR A 254 -17.59 -3.69 17.72
N ILE A 255 -17.31 -3.42 16.43
CA ILE A 255 -18.02 -4.03 15.30
C ILE A 255 -17.71 -5.53 15.23
N GLN A 256 -16.46 -5.92 15.49
CA GLN A 256 -16.07 -7.35 15.58
C GLN A 256 -16.83 -8.08 16.69
N GLN A 257 -16.91 -7.48 17.87
CA GLN A 257 -17.68 -8.05 18.98
C GLN A 257 -19.17 -8.17 18.65
N LEU A 258 -19.75 -7.16 18.03
CA LEU A 258 -21.15 -7.17 17.59
C LEU A 258 -21.38 -8.28 16.55
N LYS A 259 -20.47 -8.42 15.58
CA LYS A 259 -20.55 -9.50 14.60
C LYS A 259 -20.50 -10.88 15.26
N ASP A 260 -19.59 -11.07 16.20
CA ASP A 260 -19.45 -12.34 16.91
C ASP A 260 -20.71 -12.67 17.74
N LEU A 261 -21.37 -11.67 18.29
CA LEU A 261 -22.67 -11.80 18.98
C LEU A 261 -23.79 -12.20 18.02
N LEU A 262 -23.94 -11.49 16.91
CA LEU A 262 -24.97 -11.73 15.92
C LEU A 262 -24.81 -13.10 15.25
N ASP A 263 -23.59 -13.46 14.88
CA ASP A 263 -23.30 -14.74 14.22
C ASP A 263 -23.45 -15.98 15.14
N ASN A 264 -23.51 -15.78 16.45
CA ASN A 264 -23.69 -16.85 17.45
C ASN A 264 -25.06 -16.83 18.17
N ASP A 265 -26.09 -16.23 17.56
CA ASP A 265 -27.47 -16.13 18.08
C ASP A 265 -27.52 -15.61 19.53
N GLY A 266 -26.71 -14.61 19.85
CA GLY A 266 -26.62 -14.04 21.20
C GLY A 266 -25.93 -14.93 22.24
N THR A 267 -25.61 -16.15 21.91
CA THR A 267 -24.81 -17.04 22.76
C THR A 267 -23.34 -16.67 22.64
N ILE A 268 -22.84 -15.91 23.57
CA ILE A 268 -21.40 -15.73 23.76
C ILE A 268 -20.82 -17.10 24.08
N LYS A 269 -20.40 -17.87 23.09
CA LYS A 269 -19.34 -18.85 23.34
C LYS A 269 -18.13 -17.98 23.67
N ILE A 270 -17.93 -17.73 24.94
CA ILE A 270 -16.64 -17.24 25.44
C ILE A 270 -15.67 -18.35 25.05
N GLN A 271 -15.18 -18.27 23.82
CA GLN A 271 -13.94 -18.96 23.51
C GLN A 271 -12.98 -18.38 24.56
N PRO A 272 -12.41 -19.23 25.43
CA PRO A 272 -11.44 -18.72 26.38
C PRO A 272 -10.47 -17.90 25.51
N LYS A 273 -10.43 -16.57 25.78
CA LYS A 273 -9.52 -15.66 25.08
C LYS A 273 -8.25 -16.47 24.90
N ARG A 274 -7.92 -16.86 23.64
CA ARG A 274 -6.62 -17.50 23.39
C ARG A 274 -5.69 -16.67 24.23
N ARG A 275 -5.21 -17.24 25.35
CA ARG A 275 -4.33 -16.56 26.29
C ARG A 275 -3.39 -15.82 25.35
N ILE A 276 -3.57 -14.50 25.22
CA ILE A 276 -2.59 -13.66 24.58
C ILE A 276 -1.38 -14.07 25.36
N LYS A 277 -0.53 -14.92 24.76
CA LYS A 277 0.76 -15.20 25.36
C LYS A 277 1.28 -13.81 25.57
N GLN A 278 1.24 -13.36 26.87
CA GLN A 278 1.74 -12.05 27.23
C GLN A 278 3.07 -11.99 26.49
N ARG A 279 3.15 -11.15 25.47
CA ARG A 279 4.40 -10.96 24.76
C ARG A 279 5.31 -10.51 25.88
N LYS A 280 6.13 -11.46 26.38
CA LYS A 280 7.12 -11.14 27.38
C LYS A 280 7.78 -9.89 26.84
N ALA A 281 7.67 -8.79 27.57
CA ALA A 281 8.28 -7.54 27.17
C ALA A 281 9.78 -7.81 27.07
N TYR A 282 10.29 -7.88 25.85
CA TYR A 282 11.72 -8.05 25.60
C TYR A 282 12.31 -6.66 25.38
N ILE A 283 13.32 -6.34 26.14
CA ILE A 283 14.17 -5.18 25.85
C ILE A 283 15.19 -5.65 24.83
N VAL A 284 15.17 -5.06 23.63
CA VAL A 284 16.17 -5.33 22.59
C VAL A 284 17.33 -4.37 22.85
N LEU A 285 18.42 -4.90 23.36
CA LEU A 285 19.63 -4.12 23.65
C LEU A 285 20.50 -3.80 22.41
N GLY A 286 20.02 -4.13 21.21
CA GLY A 286 20.74 -3.92 19.96
C GLY A 286 21.60 -5.11 19.55
N LYS A 287 22.41 -4.92 18.47
CA LYS A 287 23.37 -5.91 17.99
C LYS A 287 24.75 -5.61 18.56
N ALA A 288 25.30 -6.54 19.32
CA ALA A 288 26.64 -6.41 19.91
C ALA A 288 27.64 -7.36 19.22
N LYS A 289 28.88 -6.92 19.08
CA LYS A 289 30.00 -7.80 18.62
C LYS A 289 30.34 -8.81 19.72
N PRO A 290 30.89 -10.00 19.40
CA PRO A 290 31.27 -11.04 20.38
C PRO A 290 32.11 -10.52 21.53
N GLY A 291 33.09 -9.64 21.27
CA GLY A 291 33.92 -9.03 22.30
C GLY A 291 33.15 -8.18 23.31
N VAL A 292 32.14 -7.43 22.88
CA VAL A 292 31.27 -6.64 23.78
C VAL A 292 30.41 -7.59 24.64
N VAL A 293 29.91 -8.65 24.06
CA VAL A 293 29.13 -9.68 24.78
C VAL A 293 30.02 -10.35 25.84
N LYS A 294 31.27 -10.66 25.50
CA LYS A 294 32.26 -11.18 26.43
C LYS A 294 32.44 -10.24 27.65
N THR A 295 32.66 -8.95 27.43
CA THR A 295 32.82 -7.98 28.49
C THR A 295 31.62 -7.94 29.44
N ILE A 296 30.39 -8.02 28.89
CA ILE A 296 29.17 -8.07 29.71
C ILE A 296 29.13 -9.37 30.54
N VAL A 297 29.46 -10.50 29.96
CA VAL A 297 29.46 -11.79 30.66
C VAL A 297 30.54 -11.85 31.72
N ASP A 298 31.74 -11.34 31.45
CA ASP A 298 32.82 -11.25 32.42
C ASP A 298 32.46 -10.35 33.62
N ALA A 299 31.76 -9.23 33.38
CA ALA A 299 31.24 -8.37 34.46
C ALA A 299 30.16 -9.09 35.29
N LEU A 300 29.29 -9.89 34.68
CA LEU A 300 28.30 -10.71 35.39
C LEU A 300 28.95 -11.81 36.25
N VAL A 301 30.01 -12.43 35.76
CA VAL A 301 30.82 -13.40 36.54
C VAL A 301 31.47 -12.71 37.72
N ALA A 302 32.12 -11.54 37.51
CA ALA A 302 32.78 -10.80 38.55
C ALA A 302 31.82 -10.32 39.67
N SER A 303 30.56 -10.00 39.31
CA SER A 303 29.51 -9.60 40.25
C SER A 303 28.88 -10.76 41.04
N LYS A 304 29.27 -12.02 40.79
CA LYS A 304 28.73 -13.23 41.42
C LYS A 304 27.21 -13.39 41.26
N VAL A 305 26.66 -12.89 40.18
CA VAL A 305 25.22 -12.99 39.86
C VAL A 305 24.87 -14.34 39.20
N LEU A 306 25.87 -15.01 38.61
CA LEU A 306 25.75 -16.30 37.96
C LEU A 306 26.01 -17.45 38.94
N ASP A 307 25.38 -18.61 38.72
CA ASP A 307 25.68 -19.79 39.52
C ASP A 307 27.03 -20.43 39.08
N GLY A 308 27.64 -21.19 40.01
CA GLY A 308 28.94 -21.80 39.80
C GLY A 308 29.02 -22.74 38.58
N SER A 309 27.90 -23.40 38.23
CA SER A 309 27.82 -24.31 37.08
C SER A 309 27.92 -23.56 35.76
N LEU A 310 27.33 -22.36 35.68
CA LEU A 310 27.36 -21.51 34.51
C LEU A 310 28.70 -20.77 34.37
N GLU A 311 29.32 -20.39 35.51
CA GLU A 311 30.68 -19.83 35.54
C GLU A 311 31.73 -20.83 35.03
N GLU A 312 31.63 -22.10 35.43
CA GLU A 312 32.53 -23.17 34.89
C GLU A 312 32.31 -23.36 33.37
N LEU A 313 31.09 -23.34 32.90
CA LEU A 313 30.78 -23.45 31.48
C LEU A 313 31.38 -22.31 30.68
N ILE A 314 31.31 -21.08 31.18
CA ILE A 314 31.90 -19.88 30.55
C ILE A 314 33.42 -20.04 30.52
N LYS A 315 34.06 -20.45 31.62
CA LYS A 315 35.52 -20.69 31.69
C LYS A 315 36.00 -21.75 30.74
N ARG A 316 35.28 -22.87 30.60
CA ARG A 316 35.60 -23.95 29.67
C ARG A 316 35.55 -23.54 28.20
N HIS A 317 34.74 -22.54 27.86
CA HIS A 317 34.53 -22.08 26.49
C HIS A 317 35.17 -20.71 26.21
N ASN A 318 36.33 -20.46 26.77
CA ASN A 318 37.01 -19.15 26.62
C ASN A 318 37.31 -18.74 25.16
N ASN A 319 37.45 -19.72 24.25
CA ASN A 319 37.66 -19.48 22.82
C ASN A 319 36.36 -19.23 22.04
N ALA A 320 35.19 -19.42 22.65
CA ALA A 320 33.89 -19.24 21.99
C ALA A 320 33.60 -17.77 21.59
N TRP A 321 34.29 -16.83 22.20
CA TRP A 321 34.16 -15.40 21.90
C TRP A 321 34.81 -14.96 20.59
N ASN A 322 35.52 -15.86 19.91
CA ASN A 322 36.12 -15.62 18.60
C ASN A 322 35.15 -15.92 17.46
N ASN A 323 34.05 -16.61 17.75
CA ASN A 323 33.02 -16.99 16.78
C ASN A 323 31.64 -16.45 17.24
N TYR A 324 30.88 -15.87 16.30
CA TYR A 324 29.57 -15.28 16.58
C TYR A 324 28.54 -16.32 17.09
N GLU A 325 28.50 -17.52 16.48
CA GLU A 325 27.51 -18.55 16.82
C GLU A 325 27.72 -19.11 18.23
N ASP A 326 28.98 -19.33 18.61
CA ASP A 326 29.32 -19.84 19.94
C ASP A 326 29.11 -18.77 21.02
N ALA A 327 29.46 -17.51 20.74
CA ALA A 327 29.19 -16.38 21.61
C ALA A 327 27.68 -16.20 21.84
N ASP A 328 26.86 -16.29 20.80
CA ASP A 328 25.39 -16.21 20.88
C ASP A 328 24.80 -17.36 21.72
N ARG A 329 25.33 -18.58 21.54
CA ARG A 329 24.89 -19.75 22.32
C ARG A 329 25.15 -19.59 23.81
N ILE A 330 26.35 -19.11 24.19
CA ILE A 330 26.71 -18.87 25.59
C ILE A 330 25.85 -17.74 26.17
N PHE A 331 25.73 -16.65 25.44
CA PHE A 331 24.95 -15.50 25.89
C PHE A 331 23.48 -15.84 26.12
N LYS A 332 22.87 -16.63 25.24
CA LYS A 332 21.50 -17.14 25.44
C LYS A 332 21.34 -17.98 26.71
N LYS A 333 22.36 -18.76 27.07
CA LYS A 333 22.34 -19.52 28.35
C LYS A 333 22.42 -18.60 29.54
N VAL A 334 23.27 -17.57 29.49
CA VAL A 334 23.38 -16.54 30.56
C VAL A 334 22.07 -15.82 30.73
N ILE A 335 21.45 -15.32 29.67
CA ILE A 335 20.14 -14.65 29.71
C ILE A 335 19.04 -15.57 30.23
N SER A 336 19.03 -16.85 29.82
CA SER A 336 18.06 -17.84 30.34
C SER A 336 18.19 -18.06 31.84
N HIS A 337 19.43 -18.10 32.35
CA HIS A 337 19.69 -18.22 33.77
C HIS A 337 19.21 -16.98 34.55
N LEU A 338 19.57 -15.79 34.11
CA LEU A 338 19.15 -14.53 34.72
C LEU A 338 17.63 -14.39 34.75
N ASN A 339 16.94 -14.75 33.67
CA ASN A 339 15.47 -14.75 33.64
C ASN A 339 14.85 -15.69 34.67
N LYS A 340 15.45 -16.88 34.88
CA LYS A 340 14.99 -17.83 35.92
C LYS A 340 15.26 -17.31 37.35
N ALA A 341 16.40 -16.66 37.55
CA ALA A 341 16.77 -16.08 38.85
C ALA A 341 15.85 -14.89 39.23
N CYS A 342 15.49 -14.05 38.25
CA CYS A 342 14.53 -12.96 38.49
C CYS A 342 13.13 -13.45 38.80
N LEU A 343 12.66 -14.56 38.18
CA LEU A 343 11.36 -15.13 38.41
C LEU A 343 11.24 -15.80 39.80
N LYS A 344 12.35 -16.16 40.47
CA LYS A 344 12.35 -16.72 41.82
C LYS A 344 12.34 -15.65 42.94
N LYS A 345 12.60 -14.36 42.56
CA LYS A 345 12.63 -13.24 43.50
C LYS A 345 11.36 -12.36 43.43
N ALA A 346 10.47 -12.60 42.46
CA ALA A 346 9.14 -12.00 42.33
C ALA A 346 8.05 -12.98 42.81
#